data_2f608093dc917b18114feef6c34588a6
#
_entry.id   2f608093dc917b18114feef6c34588a6
#
_cell.length_a   1.000
_cell.length_b   1.000
_cell.length_c   1.000
_cell.angle_alpha   90.00
_cell.angle_beta   90.00
_cell.angle_gamma   90.00
#
_symmetry.space_group_name_H-M   'P 1'
#
loop_
_entity.id
_entity.type
_entity.pdbx_description
1 polymer ?
#
loop_
_entity_poly.entity_id
_entity_poly.type
_entity_poly.pdbx_seq_one_letter_code
_entity_poly.pdbx_strand_id
1 'polypeptide(L)'
;MKFAEKSFSNAPEILKRKLGGELIVPVTITDTTLASAGVVKAGSPINADGEIDNTGDAVGILLDDVYAENPNGALIKAFATVNLANAESNSGLTIDATVKSALSNIVFE
;
A
#
# COMPACT_ATOMS: atom_id res chain seq x y z
N MET A 1 25.47 -1.83 -18.88
CA MET A 1 25.26 -1.87 -18.19
C MET A 1 24.67 -2.22 -17.41
N LYS A 2 24.49 -2.43 -16.91
CA LYS A 2 23.90 -2.72 -16.12
C LYS A 2 23.74 -2.30 -15.13
N PHE A 3 23.73 -1.90 -14.71
CA PHE A 3 23.51 -1.52 -13.93
C PHE A 3 22.69 -1.18 -13.25
N ALA A 4 22.88 -0.86 -13.44
CA ALA A 4 21.89 -0.20 -12.67
C ALA A 4 20.65 -0.86 -12.46
N GLU A 5 20.34 -1.56 -13.20
CA GLU A 5 19.08 -2.05 -13.08
C GLU A 5 18.77 -2.82 -11.93
N LYS A 6 19.58 -3.04 -11.06
CA LYS A 6 19.19 -3.80 -10.00
C LYS A 6 18.62 -3.15 -8.89
N SER A 7 18.79 -1.95 -8.74
CA SER A 7 18.33 -1.31 -7.53
C SER A 7 16.84 -1.34 -7.36
N PHE A 8 16.12 -1.20 -8.45
CA PHE A 8 14.69 -1.17 -8.30
C PHE A 8 14.11 -2.53 -8.03
N SER A 9 14.86 -3.55 -8.17
CA SER A 9 14.35 -4.87 -7.89
C SER A 9 14.11 -5.11 -6.40
N ASN A 10 14.55 -4.20 -5.54
CA ASN A 10 14.30 -4.33 -4.12
C ASN A 10 12.93 -3.87 -3.69
N ALA A 11 12.20 -3.17 -4.55
CA ALA A 11 10.87 -2.73 -4.20
C ALA A 11 9.91 -3.91 -4.21
N PRO A 12 9.10 -4.08 -3.15
CA PRO A 12 8.14 -5.16 -3.12
C PRO A 12 7.03 -4.93 -4.12
N GLU A 13 6.53 -5.99 -4.71
CA GLU A 13 5.40 -5.89 -5.60
C GLU A 13 4.12 -6.10 -4.80
N ILE A 14 3.40 -5.03 -4.56
CA ILE A 14 2.14 -5.08 -3.84
C ILE A 14 1.03 -5.59 -4.76
N LEU A 15 1.03 -5.18 -6.02
CA LEU A 15 0.10 -5.74 -6.99
C LEU A 15 0.61 -7.10 -7.46
N LYS A 16 -0.21 -8.12 -7.31
CA LYS A 16 0.14 -9.45 -7.77
C LYS A 16 0.04 -9.57 -9.27
N ARG A 17 -0.95 -8.89 -9.86
CA ARG A 17 -1.17 -8.85 -11.30
C ARG A 17 -1.49 -7.43 -11.72
N LYS A 18 -0.98 -7.03 -12.89
CA LYS A 18 -1.26 -5.71 -13.44
C LYS A 18 -2.06 -5.90 -14.71
N LEU A 19 -3.37 -5.90 -14.55
CA LEU A 19 -4.27 -6.18 -15.65
C LEU A 19 -4.76 -4.93 -16.37
N GLY A 20 -4.45 -3.73 -15.83
CA GLY A 20 -4.81 -2.48 -16.48
C GLY A 20 -6.15 -1.91 -16.07
N GLY A 21 -6.91 -2.63 -15.26
CA GLY A 21 -8.20 -2.15 -14.78
C GLY A 21 -8.23 -1.70 -13.34
N GLU A 22 -7.07 -1.66 -12.69
CA GLU A 22 -6.99 -1.31 -11.28
C GLU A 22 -7.35 0.14 -11.05
N LEU A 23 -8.13 0.41 -10.01
CA LEU A 23 -8.43 1.78 -9.60
C LEU A 23 -7.37 2.21 -8.58
N ILE A 24 -6.47 3.05 -9.04
CA ILE A 24 -5.37 3.58 -8.22
C ILE A 24 -5.53 5.08 -8.19
N VAL A 25 -5.57 5.65 -6.97
CA VAL A 25 -5.82 7.08 -6.78
C VAL A 25 -4.68 7.70 -5.99
N PRO A 26 -4.41 9.00 -6.15
CA PRO A 26 -3.40 9.67 -5.34
C PRO A 26 -3.90 9.80 -3.90
N VAL A 27 -2.94 9.78 -2.97
CA VAL A 27 -3.24 9.94 -1.55
C VAL A 27 -2.13 10.76 -0.90
N THR A 28 -2.49 11.61 0.07
CA THR A 28 -1.52 12.30 0.92
C THR A 28 -1.51 11.60 2.27
N ILE A 29 -0.35 11.12 2.68
CA ILE A 29 -0.21 10.39 3.94
C ILE A 29 -0.03 11.39 5.07
N THR A 30 -0.88 11.28 6.10
CA THR A 30 -0.85 12.15 7.27
C THR A 30 -0.56 11.41 8.55
N ASP A 31 -0.28 10.10 8.45
CA ASP A 31 -0.06 9.27 9.63
C ASP A 31 1.15 9.76 10.43
N THR A 32 1.05 9.67 11.75
CA THR A 32 2.15 10.08 12.64
C THR A 32 3.40 9.23 12.44
N THR A 33 3.27 8.02 11.93
CA THR A 33 4.40 7.16 11.59
C THR A 33 5.33 7.83 10.59
N LEU A 34 4.79 8.66 9.69
CA LEU A 34 5.60 9.37 8.72
C LEU A 34 6.60 10.31 9.41
N ALA A 35 6.17 10.99 10.46
CA ALA A 35 7.05 11.87 11.22
C ALA A 35 8.00 11.09 12.11
N SER A 36 7.55 10.01 12.73
CA SER A 36 8.35 9.28 13.71
C SER A 36 9.33 8.30 13.08
N ALA A 37 8.95 7.64 11.99
CA ALA A 37 9.79 6.65 11.33
C ALA A 37 10.34 7.13 9.99
N GLY A 38 9.83 8.25 9.48
CA GLY A 38 10.28 8.79 8.20
C GLY A 38 9.68 8.11 6.97
N VAL A 39 8.91 7.06 7.16
CA VAL A 39 8.34 6.31 6.03
C VAL A 39 7.09 5.59 6.48
N VAL A 40 6.11 5.51 5.57
CA VAL A 40 4.96 4.61 5.69
C VAL A 40 5.11 3.58 4.58
N LYS A 41 5.14 2.33 4.95
CA LYS A 41 5.50 1.24 4.04
C LYS A 41 4.34 0.84 3.14
N ALA A 42 4.66 0.50 1.90
CA ALA A 42 3.69 -0.05 0.96
C ALA A 42 3.06 -1.32 1.53
N GLY A 43 1.80 -1.53 1.20
CA GLY A 43 1.03 -2.65 1.74
C GLY A 43 0.22 -2.29 2.95
N SER A 44 0.42 -1.09 3.52
CA SER A 44 -0.34 -0.65 4.68
C SER A 44 -1.76 -0.29 4.28
N PRO A 45 -2.78 -0.71 5.05
CA PRO A 45 -4.13 -0.23 4.84
C PRO A 45 -4.24 1.23 5.27
N ILE A 46 -4.89 2.05 4.45
CA ILE A 46 -4.94 3.50 4.65
C ILE A 46 -6.41 3.93 4.67
N ASN A 47 -6.76 4.80 5.60
CA ASN A 47 -8.12 5.32 5.70
C ASN A 47 -8.29 6.61 4.86
N ALA A 48 -9.49 7.17 4.87
CA ALA A 48 -9.81 8.35 4.07
C ALA A 48 -9.00 9.58 4.48
N ASP A 49 -8.49 9.62 5.69
CA ASP A 49 -7.70 10.74 6.19
C ASP A 49 -6.20 10.61 5.88
N GLY A 50 -5.77 9.51 5.28
CA GLY A 50 -4.36 9.28 4.96
C GLY A 50 -3.57 8.64 6.08
N GLU A 51 -4.24 8.00 7.02
CA GLU A 51 -3.60 7.36 8.17
C GLU A 51 -3.62 5.85 8.00
N ILE A 52 -2.62 5.18 8.59
CA ILE A 52 -2.63 3.73 8.66
C ILE A 52 -3.81 3.29 9.52
N ASP A 53 -4.64 2.44 8.97
CA ASP A 53 -5.85 2.02 9.66
C ASP A 53 -6.18 0.57 9.27
N ASN A 54 -5.76 -0.35 10.11
CA ASN A 54 -5.96 -1.79 9.86
C ASN A 54 -7.31 -2.24 10.39
N THR A 55 -8.36 -1.52 9.99
CA THR A 55 -9.73 -1.80 10.41
C THR A 55 -10.67 -1.65 9.22
N GLY A 56 -11.97 -1.77 9.49
CA GLY A 56 -12.98 -1.59 8.46
C GLY A 56 -13.10 -0.17 7.89
N ASP A 57 -12.38 0.80 8.48
CA ASP A 57 -12.36 2.17 7.95
C ASP A 57 -11.32 2.37 6.85
N ALA A 58 -10.50 1.37 6.56
CA ALA A 58 -9.54 1.44 5.47
C ALA A 58 -10.26 1.61 4.13
N VAL A 59 -9.73 2.49 3.27
CA VAL A 59 -10.30 2.72 1.95
C VAL A 59 -9.41 2.21 0.83
N GLY A 60 -8.21 1.74 1.14
CA GLY A 60 -7.31 1.18 0.14
C GLY A 60 -6.01 0.70 0.76
N ILE A 61 -5.13 0.19 -0.11
CA ILE A 61 -3.83 -0.35 0.28
C ILE A 61 -2.76 0.51 -0.41
N LEU A 62 -1.76 0.92 0.35
CA LEU A 62 -0.70 1.77 -0.19
C LEU A 62 0.15 1.00 -1.19
N LEU A 63 0.34 1.56 -2.37
CA LEU A 63 1.04 0.89 -3.47
C LEU A 63 2.56 0.96 -3.33
N ASP A 64 3.09 2.10 -2.88
CA ASP A 64 4.53 2.34 -2.77
C ASP A 64 4.86 2.90 -1.40
N ASP A 65 6.12 2.76 -0.97
CA ASP A 65 6.57 3.40 0.26
C ASP A 65 6.48 4.91 0.10
N VAL A 66 6.01 5.59 1.15
CA VAL A 66 5.87 7.05 1.17
C VAL A 66 6.79 7.60 2.23
N TYR A 67 7.59 8.59 1.86
CA TYR A 67 8.61 9.16 2.73
C TYR A 67 8.22 10.56 3.19
N ALA A 68 8.77 10.98 4.34
CA ALA A 68 8.42 12.26 4.93
C ALA A 68 8.73 13.45 4.01
N GLU A 69 9.77 13.32 3.16
CA GLU A 69 10.12 14.40 2.22
C GLU A 69 9.07 14.62 1.16
N ASN A 70 8.28 13.57 0.84
CA ASN A 70 7.23 13.67 -0.16
C ASN A 70 6.08 12.77 0.29
N PRO A 71 5.13 13.29 1.06
CA PRO A 71 4.09 12.47 1.67
C PRO A 71 2.98 12.05 0.72
N ASN A 72 3.18 12.19 -0.56
CA ASN A 72 2.19 11.82 -1.57
C ASN A 72 2.50 10.45 -2.13
N GLY A 73 1.47 9.63 -2.27
CA GLY A 73 1.63 8.28 -2.80
C GLY A 73 0.42 7.86 -3.62
N ALA A 74 0.36 6.59 -3.92
CA ALA A 74 -0.73 5.99 -4.69
C ALA A 74 -1.42 4.94 -3.84
N LEU A 75 -2.75 4.95 -3.88
CA LEU A 75 -3.57 4.04 -3.10
C LEU A 75 -4.33 3.11 -4.03
N ILE A 76 -4.19 1.81 -3.81
CA ILE A 76 -4.96 0.80 -4.54
C ILE A 76 -6.34 0.75 -3.91
N LYS A 77 -7.37 1.13 -4.67
CA LYS A 77 -8.69 1.29 -4.11
C LYS A 77 -9.66 0.18 -4.50
N ALA A 78 -9.53 -0.34 -5.72
CA ALA A 78 -10.47 -1.35 -6.19
C ALA A 78 -9.94 -2.05 -7.44
N PHE A 79 -10.57 -3.17 -7.77
CA PHE A 79 -10.35 -3.90 -9.01
C PHE A 79 -8.90 -4.33 -9.19
N ALA A 80 -8.29 -4.76 -8.10
CA ALA A 80 -6.89 -5.14 -8.07
C ALA A 80 -6.70 -6.45 -7.34
N THR A 81 -5.61 -7.14 -7.64
CA THR A 81 -5.17 -8.30 -6.87
C THR A 81 -3.91 -7.91 -6.12
N VAL A 82 -4.00 -7.90 -4.79
CA VAL A 82 -2.91 -7.52 -3.92
C VAL A 82 -2.16 -8.78 -3.49
N ASN A 83 -0.83 -8.71 -3.56
CA ASN A 83 0.01 -9.80 -3.05
C ASN A 83 0.04 -9.70 -1.52
N LEU A 84 -0.77 -10.52 -0.87
CA LEU A 84 -0.96 -10.45 0.58
C LEU A 84 0.34 -10.66 1.34
N ALA A 85 1.13 -11.66 0.92
CA ALA A 85 2.39 -11.96 1.61
C ALA A 85 3.35 -10.77 1.54
N ASN A 86 3.46 -10.14 0.37
CA ASN A 86 4.33 -8.97 0.21
C ASN A 86 3.81 -7.78 0.99
N ALA A 87 2.49 -7.55 0.96
CA ALA A 87 1.90 -6.44 1.68
C ALA A 87 2.13 -6.57 3.18
N GLU A 88 1.91 -7.76 3.73
CA GLU A 88 2.12 -7.98 5.17
C GLU A 88 3.60 -7.94 5.54
N SER A 89 4.45 -8.51 4.70
CA SER A 89 5.89 -8.52 4.96
C SER A 89 6.48 -7.12 4.93
N ASN A 90 6.10 -6.31 3.93
CA ASN A 90 6.67 -4.99 3.78
C ASN A 90 6.10 -4.01 4.81
N SER A 91 4.80 -4.05 5.06
CA SER A 91 4.18 -3.12 6.01
C SER A 91 4.44 -3.50 7.46
N GLY A 92 4.72 -4.76 7.72
CA GLY A 92 4.86 -5.26 9.09
C GLY A 92 3.52 -5.47 9.79
N LEU A 93 2.41 -5.37 9.05
CA LEU A 93 1.06 -5.52 9.60
C LEU A 93 0.42 -6.77 9.05
N THR A 94 -0.29 -7.51 9.89
CA THR A 94 -1.16 -8.57 9.42
C THR A 94 -2.49 -7.94 9.02
N ILE A 95 -2.84 -8.04 7.74
CA ILE A 95 -4.05 -7.39 7.23
C ILE A 95 -5.27 -8.00 7.92
N ASP A 96 -6.02 -7.18 8.62
CA ASP A 96 -7.15 -7.65 9.40
C ASP A 96 -8.32 -8.08 8.50
N ALA A 97 -9.12 -9.01 9.00
CA ALA A 97 -10.28 -9.49 8.25
C ALA A 97 -11.28 -8.37 7.96
N THR A 98 -11.38 -7.37 8.86
CA THR A 98 -12.27 -6.23 8.64
C THR A 98 -11.81 -5.36 7.47
N VAL A 99 -10.49 -5.24 7.25
CA VAL A 99 -9.96 -4.54 6.08
C VAL A 99 -10.36 -5.29 4.81
N LYS A 100 -10.19 -6.59 4.80
CA LYS A 100 -10.53 -7.40 3.62
C LYS A 100 -12.02 -7.30 3.31
N SER A 101 -12.86 -7.25 4.33
CA SER A 101 -14.30 -7.09 4.14
C SER A 101 -14.65 -5.70 3.60
N ALA A 102 -13.98 -4.66 4.10
CA ALA A 102 -14.22 -3.29 3.66
C ALA A 102 -13.76 -3.07 2.22
N LEU A 103 -12.68 -3.75 1.81
CA LEU A 103 -12.10 -3.62 0.48
C LEU A 103 -12.52 -4.79 -0.40
N SER A 104 -13.82 -4.99 -0.51
CA SER A 104 -14.38 -6.17 -1.19
C SER A 104 -14.07 -6.23 -2.68
N ASN A 105 -13.70 -5.11 -3.29
CA ASN A 105 -13.30 -5.07 -4.70
C ASN A 105 -11.81 -5.30 -4.90
N ILE A 106 -11.08 -5.64 -3.86
CA ILE A 106 -9.68 -6.02 -3.93
C ILE A 106 -9.56 -7.49 -3.55
N VAL A 107 -8.84 -8.25 -4.37
CA VAL A 107 -8.56 -9.65 -4.08
C VAL A 107 -7.20 -9.73 -3.39
N PHE A 108 -7.16 -10.35 -2.21
CA PHE A 108 -5.92 -10.52 -1.46
C PHE A 108 -5.44 -11.96 -1.65
N GLU A 109 -4.38 -12.13 -2.39
CA GLU A 109 -3.79 -13.43 -2.67
C GLU A 109 -2.35 -13.48 -2.24
#